data_46c011e991a8c9cebf1cb041b55b937f
#
_entry.id   46c011e991a8c9cebf1cb041b55b937f
#
_cell.length_a   1.000
_cell.length_b   1.000
_cell.length_c   1.000
_cell.angle_alpha   90.00
_cell.angle_beta   90.00
_cell.angle_gamma   90.00
#
_symmetry.space_group_name_H-M   'P 1'
#
loop_
_entity.id
_entity.type
_entity.pdbx_description
1 polymer ?
#
loop_
_entity_poly.entity_id
_entity_poly.type
_entity_poly.pdbx_seq_one_letter_code
_entity_poly.pdbx_strand_id
1 'polypeptide(L)'
;MMNLGSIDINSLDINSLDYVFIVDKYYNIVYDTRYDNVMNNGEQDYLLSDIVNKNFFKAFPDLNKNNSTIVKCMETGNVIVIKNQSFVDYLGRKYFTHSVTLPIMRKGEIVGVVELSTDAENLTNINYNTENDKFNKLYDTITMEQNTISFNKILTLNNLMKNTVEKAKVLASTPIPILIYGETGTGKELFAQAMMNMTKCPKNKVIIQNCAAVPENLMESILFGTVKGAYTGAETNMGLFEQADNGVIFLDELTSIPYTVQAKLLRVIQDGTFRPLGSVKDKKVKVKVIAAMNVEPHFAMEHNIIRKDLFYRFSAGLLTIPPLRQRKDDIEMFISHYIHQYALIYSKEIKGITSKLKDIMLNYPWEGNVRELKNTVEGMISISKDEFLNEDLLPEYIRQQLKKSSSINDINEDGIKSFYDIHNEMSEKKINNYSEIIHSFEKKIISNALSATSGNKAEASRLLGIPRQTLNYKIKKLGL
;
A
#
# COMPACT_ATOMS: atom_id res chain seq x y z
N MET A 1 -0.82 28.59 8.31
CA MET A 1 -1.76 27.65 8.92
C MET A 1 -0.97 26.55 9.58
N MET A 2 -1.12 26.34 10.88
CA MET A 2 -0.58 25.18 11.58
C MET A 2 -1.38 23.95 11.14
N ASN A 3 -0.72 22.89 10.74
CA ASN A 3 -1.36 21.66 10.33
C ASN A 3 -1.13 20.61 11.43
N LEU A 4 -2.17 20.19 12.11
CA LEU A 4 -2.13 19.11 13.11
C LEU A 4 -2.17 17.75 12.39
N GLY A 5 -1.14 17.44 11.60
CA GLY A 5 -1.16 16.23 10.79
C GLY A 5 -2.30 16.24 9.77
N SER A 6 -2.96 15.10 9.55
CA SER A 6 -4.10 14.95 8.64
C SER A 6 -5.47 15.19 9.33
N ILE A 7 -5.51 15.68 10.55
CA ILE A 7 -6.75 15.85 11.33
C ILE A 7 -7.34 17.23 11.06
N ASP A 8 -8.62 17.27 10.64
CA ASP A 8 -9.38 18.51 10.55
C ASP A 8 -9.85 18.93 11.94
N ILE A 9 -9.24 20.01 12.47
CA ILE A 9 -9.55 20.57 13.80
C ILE A 9 -11.05 20.93 13.92
N ASN A 10 -11.70 21.30 12.80
CA ASN A 10 -13.11 21.63 12.81
C ASN A 10 -14.02 20.41 13.01
N SER A 11 -13.49 19.18 12.86
CA SER A 11 -14.22 17.95 13.13
C SER A 11 -14.15 17.52 14.59
N LEU A 12 -13.27 18.14 15.40
CA LEU A 12 -13.11 17.84 16.81
C LEU A 12 -14.10 18.67 17.63
N ASP A 13 -14.93 18.02 18.42
CA ASP A 13 -15.75 18.69 19.42
C ASP A 13 -14.88 19.10 20.64
N ILE A 14 -14.23 20.25 20.52
CA ILE A 14 -13.33 20.79 21.53
C ILE A 14 -14.06 21.03 22.87
N ASN A 15 -15.39 21.26 22.87
CA ASN A 15 -16.18 21.43 24.09
C ASN A 15 -16.33 20.15 24.92
N SER A 16 -15.89 19.02 24.40
CA SER A 16 -15.90 17.73 25.10
C SER A 16 -14.60 17.41 25.84
N LEU A 17 -13.60 18.31 25.76
CA LEU A 17 -12.28 18.12 26.37
C LEU A 17 -12.18 18.89 27.70
N ASP A 18 -11.59 18.24 28.69
CA ASP A 18 -11.32 18.88 29.97
C ASP A 18 -10.01 19.69 29.90
N TYR A 19 -9.02 19.17 29.13
CA TYR A 19 -7.69 19.80 29.09
C TYR A 19 -7.08 19.78 27.69
N VAL A 20 -6.41 20.89 27.34
CA VAL A 20 -5.56 21.01 26.14
C VAL A 20 -4.16 21.44 26.61
N PHE A 21 -3.14 20.70 26.17
CA PHE A 21 -1.75 20.89 26.55
C PHE A 21 -0.87 20.95 25.32
N ILE A 22 -0.02 21.97 25.15
CA ILE A 22 0.85 22.15 23.98
C ILE A 22 2.29 22.28 24.43
N VAL A 23 3.18 21.52 23.78
CA VAL A 23 4.62 21.51 24.02
C VAL A 23 5.36 21.72 22.71
N ASP A 24 6.39 22.58 22.72
CA ASP A 24 7.25 22.81 21.56
C ASP A 24 8.27 21.66 21.35
N LYS A 25 9.01 21.70 20.23
CA LYS A 25 10.04 20.70 19.92
C LYS A 25 11.21 20.62 20.90
N TYR A 26 11.35 21.60 21.78
CA TYR A 26 12.37 21.64 22.84
C TYR A 26 11.83 21.18 24.19
N TYR A 27 10.60 20.66 24.19
CA TYR A 27 9.86 20.28 25.40
C TYR A 27 9.54 21.45 26.34
N ASN A 28 9.40 22.68 25.83
CA ASN A 28 8.88 23.78 26.62
C ASN A 28 7.36 23.80 26.49
N ILE A 29 6.68 24.01 27.62
CA ILE A 29 5.24 24.11 27.70
C ILE A 29 4.82 25.45 27.10
N VAL A 30 4.04 25.40 26.01
CA VAL A 30 3.54 26.58 25.30
C VAL A 30 2.16 26.99 25.81
N TYR A 31 1.32 26.00 26.16
CA TYR A 31 -0.04 26.22 26.57
C TYR A 31 -0.55 25.04 27.42
N ASP A 32 -1.37 25.37 28.47
CA ASP A 32 -2.06 24.36 29.26
C ASP A 32 -3.37 24.96 29.82
N THR A 33 -4.53 24.40 29.44
CA THR A 33 -5.85 24.89 29.92
C THR A 33 -6.08 24.69 31.42
N ARG A 34 -5.41 23.69 32.05
CA ARG A 34 -5.51 23.45 33.50
C ARG A 34 -5.02 24.62 34.32
N TYR A 35 -4.20 25.46 33.71
CA TYR A 35 -3.54 26.59 34.36
C TYR A 35 -3.89 27.93 33.68
N ASP A 36 -4.97 27.99 32.88
CA ASP A 36 -5.44 29.22 32.24
C ASP A 36 -6.64 29.81 33.00
N ASN A 37 -6.45 31.01 33.58
CA ASN A 37 -7.47 31.72 34.34
C ASN A 37 -8.71 32.14 33.55
N VAL A 38 -8.60 32.21 32.22
CA VAL A 38 -9.71 32.64 31.35
C VAL A 38 -10.74 31.53 31.18
N MET A 39 -10.30 30.27 31.27
CA MET A 39 -11.13 29.07 31.06
C MET A 39 -11.73 28.54 32.39
N ASN A 40 -11.13 28.80 33.53
CA ASN A 40 -11.55 28.32 34.85
C ASN A 40 -12.34 29.39 35.62
N ASN A 41 -13.56 29.70 35.26
CA ASN A 41 -14.61 30.46 36.01
C ASN A 41 -14.20 31.25 37.28
N GLY A 42 -12.98 31.82 37.30
CA GLY A 42 -12.60 32.79 38.32
C GLY A 42 -12.19 32.26 39.70
N GLU A 43 -11.95 30.98 39.90
CA GLU A 43 -11.27 30.46 41.08
C GLU A 43 -9.77 30.73 40.96
N GLN A 44 -9.32 31.70 41.81
CA GLN A 44 -7.95 32.20 41.84
C GLN A 44 -6.99 31.15 42.44
N ASP A 45 -6.32 30.41 41.57
CA ASP A 45 -5.09 29.75 41.95
C ASP A 45 -3.90 30.52 41.33
N TYR A 46 -3.18 31.25 42.20
CA TYR A 46 -2.09 32.20 41.86
C TYR A 46 -0.83 31.56 41.23
N LEU A 47 -0.88 30.31 40.85
CA LEU A 47 0.27 29.52 40.37
C LEU A 47 0.36 29.32 38.85
N LEU A 48 -0.51 29.98 38.10
CA LEU A 48 -0.75 29.79 36.67
C LEU A 48 0.34 30.29 35.75
N SER A 49 1.07 31.33 36.11
CA SER A 49 2.17 31.88 35.28
C SER A 49 3.42 31.01 35.30
N ASP A 50 3.46 30.02 36.18
CA ASP A 50 4.70 29.31 36.51
C ASP A 50 5.00 28.08 35.67
N ILE A 51 4.03 27.53 34.92
CA ILE A 51 4.24 26.34 34.10
C ILE A 51 4.51 26.67 32.65
N VAL A 52 3.84 27.67 32.08
CA VAL A 52 4.08 28.12 30.69
C VAL A 52 5.51 28.63 30.57
N ASN A 53 6.22 28.20 29.53
CA ASN A 53 7.64 28.40 29.29
C ASN A 53 8.61 27.55 30.16
N LYS A 54 8.09 26.72 31.09
CA LYS A 54 8.95 25.74 31.77
C LYS A 54 9.16 24.51 30.90
N ASN A 55 10.25 23.83 31.15
CA ASN A 55 10.51 22.54 30.50
C ASN A 55 9.56 21.47 31.06
N PHE A 56 8.96 20.70 30.18
CA PHE A 56 7.99 19.65 30.46
C PHE A 56 8.46 18.66 31.54
N PHE A 57 9.72 18.20 31.48
CA PHE A 57 10.24 17.24 32.45
C PHE A 57 10.47 17.83 33.85
N LYS A 58 10.55 19.17 33.96
CA LYS A 58 10.59 19.86 35.27
C LYS A 58 9.20 20.02 35.84
N ALA A 59 8.19 20.19 34.97
CA ALA A 59 6.80 20.33 35.39
C ALA A 59 6.16 18.97 35.74
N PHE A 60 6.58 17.90 35.08
CA PHE A 60 6.06 16.56 35.28
C PHE A 60 7.22 15.56 35.47
N PRO A 61 7.85 15.50 36.64
CA PRO A 61 9.05 14.71 36.88
C PRO A 61 8.85 13.20 36.79
N ASP A 62 7.62 12.71 36.96
CA ASP A 62 7.29 11.29 36.81
C ASP A 62 7.19 10.82 35.35
N LEU A 63 7.06 11.78 34.40
CA LEU A 63 6.96 11.45 33.00
C LEU A 63 8.33 11.40 32.33
N ASN A 64 8.62 10.28 31.69
CA ASN A 64 9.87 10.02 31.00
C ASN A 64 9.63 9.44 29.58
N LYS A 65 10.70 9.09 28.87
CA LYS A 65 10.61 8.54 27.52
C LYS A 65 9.71 7.31 27.38
N ASN A 66 9.60 6.51 28.44
CA ASN A 66 8.88 5.23 28.36
C ASN A 66 7.38 5.35 28.63
N ASN A 67 6.97 6.33 29.45
CA ASN A 67 5.59 6.48 29.91
C ASN A 67 4.88 7.75 29.43
N SER A 68 5.59 8.71 28.79
CA SER A 68 4.99 9.95 28.28
C SER A 68 4.47 9.80 26.85
N THR A 69 3.21 10.17 26.63
CA THR A 69 2.58 10.29 25.30
C THR A 69 3.24 11.37 24.46
N ILE A 70 3.60 12.51 25.11
CA ILE A 70 4.24 13.66 24.48
C ILE A 70 5.60 13.27 23.90
N VAL A 71 6.43 12.57 24.66
CA VAL A 71 7.73 12.12 24.20
C VAL A 71 7.61 11.13 23.05
N LYS A 72 6.75 10.12 23.20
CA LYS A 72 6.50 9.14 22.14
C LYS A 72 5.97 9.78 20.86
N CYS A 73 5.05 10.73 20.97
CA CYS A 73 4.50 11.45 19.82
C CYS A 73 5.57 12.33 19.15
N MET A 74 6.41 13.02 19.93
CA MET A 74 7.51 13.86 19.41
C MET A 74 8.57 13.04 18.68
N GLU A 75 8.93 11.87 19.20
CA GLU A 75 9.95 10.99 18.62
C GLU A 75 9.43 10.24 17.39
N THR A 76 8.16 9.79 17.40
CA THR A 76 7.61 8.94 16.33
C THR A 76 6.86 9.71 15.24
N GLY A 77 6.40 10.94 15.54
CA GLY A 77 5.51 11.70 14.66
C GLY A 77 4.11 11.10 14.53
N ASN A 78 3.80 10.07 15.32
CA ASN A 78 2.51 9.41 15.31
C ASN A 78 1.59 9.94 16.41
N VAL A 79 0.29 9.83 16.19
CA VAL A 79 -0.68 10.10 17.27
C VAL A 79 -0.59 8.99 18.30
N ILE A 80 -0.49 9.37 19.56
CA ILE A 80 -0.42 8.45 20.69
C ILE A 80 -1.70 8.57 21.50
N VAL A 81 -2.30 7.43 21.81
CA VAL A 81 -3.50 7.38 22.68
C VAL A 81 -3.21 6.50 23.87
N ILE A 82 -3.49 7.01 25.06
CA ILE A 82 -3.42 6.24 26.31
C ILE A 82 -4.73 6.40 27.09
N LYS A 83 -5.26 5.28 27.56
CA LYS A 83 -6.37 5.24 28.52
C LYS A 83 -5.79 5.00 29.91
N ASN A 84 -6.35 5.70 30.95
CA ASN A 84 -5.97 5.57 32.35
C ASN A 84 -4.47 5.87 32.61
N GLN A 85 -3.94 6.96 32.04
CA GLN A 85 -2.60 7.43 32.38
C GLN A 85 -2.64 8.11 33.75
N SER A 86 -1.73 7.73 34.65
CA SER A 86 -1.52 8.44 35.90
C SER A 86 -0.14 9.09 35.94
N PHE A 87 -0.09 10.34 36.44
CA PHE A 87 1.17 11.06 36.63
C PHE A 87 1.01 12.09 37.76
N VAL A 88 2.14 12.60 38.22
CA VAL A 88 2.19 13.61 39.30
C VAL A 88 2.89 14.84 38.75
N ASP A 89 2.34 16.02 39.07
CA ASP A 89 2.99 17.31 38.75
C ASP A 89 4.08 17.68 39.77
N TYR A 90 4.80 18.76 39.50
CA TYR A 90 5.87 19.26 40.37
C TYR A 90 5.38 19.75 41.74
N LEU A 91 4.04 19.90 41.93
CA LEU A 91 3.40 20.23 43.23
C LEU A 91 2.94 18.99 43.98
N GLY A 92 3.16 17.79 43.42
CA GLY A 92 2.73 16.52 44.04
C GLY A 92 1.26 16.20 43.80
N ARG A 93 0.56 16.93 42.91
CA ARG A 93 -0.83 16.62 42.54
C ARG A 93 -0.89 15.48 41.58
N LYS A 94 -1.75 14.52 41.86
CA LYS A 94 -1.91 13.30 41.04
C LYS A 94 -3.06 13.48 40.05
N TYR A 95 -2.79 13.11 38.81
CA TYR A 95 -3.73 13.16 37.70
C TYR A 95 -4.00 11.77 37.16
N PHE A 96 -5.25 11.53 36.78
CA PHE A 96 -5.68 10.32 36.06
C PHE A 96 -6.42 10.78 34.81
N THR A 97 -5.85 10.53 33.63
CA THR A 97 -6.40 11.05 32.38
C THR A 97 -6.50 10.00 31.30
N HIS A 98 -7.45 10.20 30.40
CA HIS A 98 -7.45 9.63 29.07
C HIS A 98 -6.88 10.67 28.12
N SER A 99 -5.82 10.36 27.40
CA SER A 99 -5.09 11.34 26.60
C SER A 99 -4.91 10.91 25.16
N VAL A 100 -5.05 11.87 24.24
CA VAL A 100 -4.69 11.77 22.82
C VAL A 100 -3.66 12.85 22.52
N THR A 101 -2.47 12.44 22.09
CA THR A 101 -1.37 13.34 21.76
C THR A 101 -1.13 13.34 20.25
N LEU A 102 -1.11 14.52 19.66
CA LEU A 102 -1.04 14.77 18.22
C LEU A 102 0.23 15.57 17.86
N PRO A 103 0.96 15.24 16.80
CA PRO A 103 2.11 16.05 16.36
C PRO A 103 1.65 17.33 15.67
N ILE A 104 2.31 18.45 15.96
CA ILE A 104 2.15 19.71 15.23
C ILE A 104 3.23 19.78 14.16
N MET A 105 2.82 19.72 12.89
CA MET A 105 3.72 19.69 11.75
C MET A 105 3.84 21.06 11.08
N ARG A 106 5.06 21.44 10.67
CA ARG A 106 5.32 22.61 9.83
C ARG A 106 6.36 22.24 8.79
N LYS A 107 6.02 22.34 7.51
CA LYS A 107 6.88 22.00 6.36
C LYS A 107 7.48 20.57 6.43
N GLY A 108 6.74 19.62 6.99
CA GLY A 108 7.18 18.22 7.12
C GLY A 108 8.02 17.91 8.37
N GLU A 109 8.32 18.93 9.20
CA GLU A 109 9.03 18.74 10.47
C GLU A 109 8.08 18.88 11.66
N ILE A 110 8.31 18.12 12.73
CA ILE A 110 7.59 18.24 13.98
C ILE A 110 8.09 19.49 14.71
N VAL A 111 7.20 20.46 14.94
CA VAL A 111 7.52 21.70 15.66
C VAL A 111 6.99 21.70 17.10
N GLY A 112 6.19 20.72 17.46
CA GLY A 112 5.61 20.53 18.79
C GLY A 112 4.59 19.41 18.78
N VAL A 113 3.91 19.24 19.91
CA VAL A 113 2.79 18.30 20.09
C VAL A 113 1.67 18.98 20.84
N VAL A 114 0.43 18.55 20.56
CA VAL A 114 -0.74 18.90 21.36
C VAL A 114 -1.31 17.64 22.00
N GLU A 115 -1.54 17.68 23.28
CA GLU A 115 -2.26 16.65 24.02
C GLU A 115 -3.66 17.13 24.38
N LEU A 116 -4.64 16.32 24.07
CA LEU A 116 -6.05 16.50 24.38
C LEU A 116 -6.40 15.44 25.41
N SER A 117 -6.91 15.86 26.58
CA SER A 117 -7.19 14.90 27.65
C SER A 117 -8.50 15.18 28.37
N THR A 118 -9.05 14.09 28.93
CA THR A 118 -10.23 14.10 29.81
C THR A 118 -9.85 13.49 31.17
N ASP A 119 -10.45 13.96 32.23
CA ASP A 119 -10.21 13.47 33.58
C ASP A 119 -10.90 12.12 33.79
N ALA A 120 -10.13 11.11 34.21
CA ALA A 120 -10.62 9.78 34.49
C ALA A 120 -11.18 9.59 35.91
N GLU A 121 -10.89 10.52 36.88
CA GLU A 121 -11.41 10.41 38.24
C GLU A 121 -12.88 10.83 38.37
N ASN A 122 -13.39 11.70 37.51
CA ASN A 122 -14.79 12.09 37.48
C ASN A 122 -15.77 10.96 37.09
N LEU A 123 -15.23 9.81 36.64
CA LEU A 123 -16.00 8.62 36.19
C LEU A 123 -16.60 7.81 37.37
N THR A 124 -16.22 8.09 38.62
CA THR A 124 -16.69 7.30 39.78
C THR A 124 -18.01 7.76 40.37
N ASN A 125 -18.53 8.94 40.04
CA ASN A 125 -19.66 9.52 40.78
C ASN A 125 -20.91 9.94 39.99
N ILE A 126 -20.90 10.11 38.67
CA ILE A 126 -22.14 10.45 37.93
C ILE A 126 -22.12 9.91 36.48
N ASN A 127 -23.07 9.05 36.16
CA ASN A 127 -23.42 8.56 34.82
C ASN A 127 -22.30 7.99 33.93
N TYR A 128 -21.98 6.73 34.15
CA TYR A 128 -21.00 5.90 33.44
C TYR A 128 -21.09 5.91 31.88
N ASN A 129 -22.15 6.42 31.28
CA ASN A 129 -22.41 6.29 29.85
C ASN A 129 -22.07 7.53 29.01
N THR A 130 -22.08 8.76 29.56
CA THR A 130 -21.98 9.97 28.73
C THR A 130 -20.55 10.49 28.51
N GLU A 131 -19.65 10.37 29.47
CA GLU A 131 -18.27 10.88 29.33
C GLU A 131 -17.34 9.88 28.67
N ASN A 132 -17.50 8.58 28.93
CA ASN A 132 -16.87 7.54 28.12
C ASN A 132 -17.32 7.60 26.65
N ASP A 133 -18.55 8.00 26.37
CA ASP A 133 -19.05 8.20 25.00
C ASP A 133 -18.36 9.39 24.32
N LYS A 134 -18.04 10.46 25.03
CA LYS A 134 -17.34 11.64 24.47
C LYS A 134 -15.90 11.32 24.10
N PHE A 135 -15.13 10.71 25.02
CA PHE A 135 -13.77 10.28 24.75
C PHE A 135 -13.72 9.18 23.68
N ASN A 136 -14.65 8.22 23.71
CA ASN A 136 -14.73 7.19 22.70
C ASN A 136 -15.10 7.78 21.33
N LYS A 137 -15.98 8.78 21.24
CA LYS A 137 -16.26 9.51 19.99
C LYS A 137 -15.02 10.25 19.48
N LEU A 138 -14.29 10.94 20.36
CA LEU A 138 -13.03 11.59 20.00
C LEU A 138 -12.00 10.55 19.55
N TYR A 139 -11.83 9.47 20.31
CA TYR A 139 -10.96 8.36 19.99
C TYR A 139 -11.33 7.73 18.64
N ASP A 140 -12.61 7.42 18.42
CA ASP A 140 -13.10 6.85 17.17
C ASP A 140 -12.91 7.81 16.01
N THR A 141 -13.16 9.11 16.19
CA THR A 141 -12.92 10.12 15.15
C THR A 141 -11.45 10.18 14.78
N ILE A 142 -10.55 10.29 15.76
CA ILE A 142 -9.11 10.38 15.53
C ILE A 142 -8.56 9.08 14.96
N THR A 143 -8.96 7.93 15.48
CA THR A 143 -8.51 6.63 14.96
C THR A 143 -9.11 6.31 13.59
N MET A 144 -10.33 6.73 13.31
CA MET A 144 -10.93 6.61 11.99
C MET A 144 -10.24 7.52 10.97
N GLU A 145 -9.88 8.76 11.34
CA GLU A 145 -9.10 9.64 10.46
C GLU A 145 -7.67 9.14 10.27
N GLN A 146 -7.04 8.59 11.30
CA GLN A 146 -5.74 7.93 11.17
C GLN A 146 -5.78 6.70 10.28
N ASN A 147 -6.83 5.90 10.39
CA ASN A 147 -7.04 4.72 9.55
C ASN A 147 -7.56 5.07 8.16
N THR A 148 -8.05 6.30 7.95
CA THR A 148 -8.50 6.76 6.64
C THR A 148 -7.31 6.89 5.70
N ILE A 149 -7.24 6.03 4.70
CA ILE A 149 -6.19 6.07 3.68
C ILE A 149 -6.48 7.24 2.75
N SER A 150 -5.59 8.22 2.77
CA SER A 150 -5.58 9.36 1.86
C SER A 150 -4.36 9.31 0.93
N PHE A 151 -4.36 10.10 -0.13
CA PHE A 151 -3.23 10.18 -1.05
C PHE A 151 -1.90 10.59 -0.38
N ASN A 152 -1.95 11.29 0.76
CA ASN A 152 -0.76 11.65 1.53
C ASN A 152 -0.06 10.45 2.19
N LYS A 153 -0.76 9.32 2.32
CA LYS A 153 -0.18 8.06 2.82
C LYS A 153 0.51 7.23 1.74
N ILE A 154 0.41 7.64 0.47
CA ILE A 154 1.11 7.01 -0.64
C ILE A 154 2.52 7.59 -0.69
N LEU A 155 3.46 6.87 -0.08
CA LEU A 155 4.86 7.28 -0.03
C LEU A 155 5.52 7.11 -1.40
N THR A 156 6.15 8.16 -1.91
CA THR A 156 6.97 8.10 -3.14
C THR A 156 7.90 9.30 -3.28
N LEU A 157 9.10 9.05 -3.75
CA LEU A 157 10.04 10.07 -4.22
C LEU A 157 10.04 10.15 -5.76
N ASN A 158 9.60 9.10 -6.43
CA ASN A 158 9.66 8.94 -7.87
C ASN A 158 8.64 9.84 -8.61
N ASN A 159 9.09 10.55 -9.64
CA ASN A 159 8.27 11.49 -10.38
C ASN A 159 7.14 10.82 -11.20
N LEU A 160 7.39 9.63 -11.75
CA LEU A 160 6.35 8.88 -12.47
C LEU A 160 5.20 8.52 -11.52
N MET A 161 5.52 8.07 -10.30
CA MET A 161 4.53 7.73 -9.30
C MET A 161 3.80 8.98 -8.76
N LYS A 162 4.50 10.12 -8.57
CA LYS A 162 3.86 11.40 -8.22
C LYS A 162 2.83 11.82 -9.27
N ASN A 163 3.17 11.71 -10.55
CA ASN A 163 2.23 11.99 -11.65
C ASN A 163 1.03 11.03 -11.62
N THR A 164 1.25 9.77 -11.28
CA THR A 164 0.18 8.77 -11.11
C THR A 164 -0.76 9.16 -9.97
N VAL A 165 -0.22 9.64 -8.84
CA VAL A 165 -1.02 10.15 -7.71
C VAL A 165 -1.86 11.37 -8.12
N GLU A 166 -1.27 12.35 -8.81
CA GLU A 166 -2.02 13.52 -9.28
C GLU A 166 -3.13 13.14 -10.27
N LYS A 167 -2.85 12.24 -11.22
CA LYS A 167 -3.88 11.69 -12.12
C LYS A 167 -4.99 10.99 -11.33
N ALA A 168 -4.65 10.24 -10.29
CA ALA A 168 -5.61 9.57 -9.44
C ALA A 168 -6.54 10.56 -8.72
N LYS A 169 -6.02 11.66 -8.18
CA LYS A 169 -6.82 12.73 -7.56
C LYS A 169 -7.82 13.34 -8.53
N VAL A 170 -7.38 13.62 -9.76
CA VAL A 170 -8.29 14.14 -10.82
C VAL A 170 -9.39 13.14 -11.13
N LEU A 171 -9.04 11.87 -11.38
CA LEU A 171 -10.01 10.81 -11.66
C LEU A 171 -11.00 10.59 -10.50
N ALA A 172 -10.52 10.67 -9.26
CA ALA A 172 -11.37 10.53 -8.07
C ALA A 172 -12.51 11.55 -8.03
N SER A 173 -12.29 12.78 -8.53
CA SER A 173 -13.29 13.85 -8.56
C SER A 173 -14.28 13.76 -9.73
N THR A 174 -14.06 12.87 -10.71
CA THR A 174 -14.94 12.70 -11.87
C THR A 174 -16.01 11.62 -11.62
N PRO A 175 -17.15 11.66 -12.33
CA PRO A 175 -18.17 10.61 -12.23
C PRO A 175 -17.86 9.36 -13.06
N ILE A 176 -16.77 9.33 -13.84
CA ILE A 176 -16.43 8.20 -14.72
C ILE A 176 -16.03 6.97 -13.93
N PRO A 177 -16.26 5.76 -14.45
CA PRO A 177 -15.73 4.53 -13.86
C PRO A 177 -14.21 4.50 -13.96
N ILE A 178 -13.54 3.97 -12.93
CA ILE A 178 -12.08 3.96 -12.83
C ILE A 178 -11.58 2.51 -12.82
N LEU A 179 -10.56 2.23 -13.63
CA LEU A 179 -9.85 0.97 -13.63
C LEU A 179 -8.39 1.20 -13.20
N ILE A 180 -7.99 0.61 -12.08
CA ILE A 180 -6.62 0.65 -11.58
C ILE A 180 -5.91 -0.62 -12.05
N TYR A 181 -4.96 -0.44 -12.97
CA TYR A 181 -4.08 -1.51 -13.40
C TYR A 181 -2.72 -1.41 -12.72
N GLY A 182 -2.16 -2.52 -12.35
CA GLY A 182 -0.81 -2.64 -11.82
C GLY A 182 -0.54 -4.04 -11.31
N GLU A 183 0.71 -4.45 -11.31
CA GLU A 183 1.13 -5.77 -10.83
C GLU A 183 0.72 -6.01 -9.37
N THR A 184 0.76 -7.27 -8.95
CA THR A 184 0.49 -7.62 -7.55
C THR A 184 1.47 -6.91 -6.62
N GLY A 185 0.97 -6.37 -5.50
CA GLY A 185 1.79 -5.69 -4.50
C GLY A 185 2.23 -4.25 -4.82
N THR A 186 1.75 -3.64 -5.92
CA THR A 186 2.08 -2.24 -6.29
C THR A 186 1.37 -1.18 -5.47
N GLY A 187 0.29 -1.55 -4.73
CA GLY A 187 -0.50 -0.65 -3.89
C GLY A 187 -1.85 -0.23 -4.47
N LYS A 188 -2.44 -0.99 -5.42
CA LYS A 188 -3.73 -0.69 -6.04
C LYS A 188 -4.84 -0.39 -5.02
N GLU A 189 -4.91 -1.19 -3.95
CA GLU A 189 -5.89 -1.02 -2.89
C GLU A 189 -5.74 0.32 -2.15
N LEU A 190 -4.49 0.77 -1.90
CA LEU A 190 -4.24 2.09 -1.29
C LEU A 190 -4.77 3.23 -2.16
N PHE A 191 -4.56 3.13 -3.49
CA PHE A 191 -5.12 4.10 -4.43
C PHE A 191 -6.64 4.08 -4.43
N ALA A 192 -7.26 2.90 -4.50
CA ALA A 192 -8.71 2.76 -4.47
C ALA A 192 -9.31 3.36 -3.20
N GLN A 193 -8.73 3.06 -2.03
CA GLN A 193 -9.19 3.60 -0.75
C GLN A 193 -9.02 5.12 -0.67
N ALA A 194 -7.87 5.66 -1.12
CA ALA A 194 -7.64 7.11 -1.18
C ALA A 194 -8.66 7.81 -2.11
N MET A 195 -8.97 7.20 -3.26
CA MET A 195 -9.98 7.69 -4.19
C MET A 195 -11.38 7.66 -3.59
N MET A 196 -11.77 6.56 -2.94
CA MET A 196 -13.08 6.43 -2.28
C MET A 196 -13.25 7.49 -1.18
N ASN A 197 -12.25 7.69 -0.35
CA ASN A 197 -12.28 8.69 0.71
C ASN A 197 -12.41 10.13 0.17
N MET A 198 -11.90 10.40 -1.02
CA MET A 198 -12.03 11.69 -1.68
C MET A 198 -13.45 11.95 -2.23
N THR A 199 -14.27 10.92 -2.44
CA THR A 199 -15.63 11.08 -2.99
C THR A 199 -16.63 11.71 -2.02
N LYS A 200 -16.28 11.89 -0.73
CA LYS A 200 -17.14 12.45 0.32
C LYS A 200 -18.51 11.75 0.44
N CYS A 201 -18.59 10.50 0.06
CA CYS A 201 -19.82 9.73 0.15
C CYS A 201 -20.01 9.19 1.58
N PRO A 202 -21.25 8.96 2.06
CA PRO A 202 -21.50 8.39 3.37
C PRO A 202 -20.81 7.04 3.54
N LYS A 203 -20.18 6.77 4.68
CA LYS A 203 -19.40 5.53 4.94
C LYS A 203 -20.21 4.25 4.70
N ASN A 204 -21.49 4.25 5.04
CA ASN A 204 -22.40 3.12 4.81
C ASN A 204 -22.74 2.88 3.34
N LYS A 205 -22.31 3.76 2.42
CA LYS A 205 -22.44 3.66 0.98
C LYS A 205 -21.12 3.39 0.25
N VAL A 206 -20.05 3.13 1.02
CA VAL A 206 -18.75 2.69 0.52
C VAL A 206 -18.69 1.17 0.64
N ILE A 207 -18.68 0.50 -0.51
CA ILE A 207 -18.63 -0.96 -0.58
C ILE A 207 -17.28 -1.39 -1.16
N ILE A 208 -16.62 -2.33 -0.50
CA ILE A 208 -15.36 -2.93 -0.95
C ILE A 208 -15.59 -4.43 -1.11
N GLN A 209 -15.31 -4.95 -2.31
CA GLN A 209 -15.42 -6.37 -2.60
C GLN A 209 -14.16 -6.89 -3.30
N ASN A 210 -13.50 -7.85 -2.67
CA ASN A 210 -12.52 -8.67 -3.37
C ASN A 210 -13.26 -9.77 -4.14
N CYS A 211 -13.16 -9.74 -5.48
CA CYS A 211 -13.88 -10.67 -6.33
C CYS A 211 -13.26 -12.07 -6.33
N ALA A 212 -11.95 -12.21 -6.07
CA ALA A 212 -11.31 -13.51 -5.98
C ALA A 212 -11.70 -14.30 -4.72
N ALA A 213 -12.17 -13.61 -3.68
CA ALA A 213 -12.63 -14.26 -2.44
C ALA A 213 -14.05 -14.85 -2.53
N VAL A 214 -14.75 -14.64 -3.66
CA VAL A 214 -16.13 -15.07 -3.88
C VAL A 214 -16.16 -16.26 -4.83
N PRO A 215 -16.83 -17.37 -4.49
CA PRO A 215 -17.07 -18.46 -5.43
C PRO A 215 -17.81 -17.98 -6.68
N GLU A 216 -17.38 -18.43 -7.87
CA GLU A 216 -17.92 -17.98 -9.17
C GLU A 216 -19.44 -18.07 -9.27
N ASN A 217 -20.03 -19.16 -8.77
CA ASN A 217 -21.46 -19.40 -8.79
C ASN A 217 -22.27 -18.46 -7.87
N LEU A 218 -21.64 -17.81 -6.90
CA LEU A 218 -22.27 -16.85 -5.99
C LEU A 218 -22.03 -15.39 -6.41
N MET A 219 -21.08 -15.14 -7.29
CA MET A 219 -20.67 -13.78 -7.69
C MET A 219 -21.86 -12.94 -8.17
N GLU A 220 -22.69 -13.52 -9.01
CA GLU A 220 -23.84 -12.81 -9.58
C GLU A 220 -24.87 -12.44 -8.50
N SER A 221 -25.19 -13.37 -7.58
CA SER A 221 -26.14 -13.14 -6.49
C SER A 221 -25.65 -12.09 -5.51
N ILE A 222 -24.35 -12.08 -5.21
CA ILE A 222 -23.73 -11.12 -4.30
C ILE A 222 -23.73 -9.71 -4.92
N LEU A 223 -23.32 -9.57 -6.18
CA LEU A 223 -23.26 -8.27 -6.83
C LEU A 223 -24.64 -7.66 -7.08
N PHE A 224 -25.61 -8.46 -7.56
CA PHE A 224 -26.89 -7.94 -8.06
C PHE A 224 -28.09 -8.31 -7.19
N GLY A 225 -27.90 -9.19 -6.20
CA GLY A 225 -28.98 -9.65 -5.31
C GLY A 225 -29.86 -10.74 -5.92
N THR A 226 -30.77 -11.26 -5.10
CA THR A 226 -31.72 -12.33 -5.44
C THR A 226 -33.12 -11.93 -5.05
N VAL A 227 -34.12 -12.52 -5.72
CA VAL A 227 -35.51 -12.50 -5.26
C VAL A 227 -35.94 -13.93 -4.90
N LYS A 228 -36.95 -14.06 -4.04
CA LYS A 228 -37.50 -15.36 -3.65
C LYS A 228 -37.90 -16.16 -4.90
N GLY A 229 -37.44 -17.43 -4.97
CA GLY A 229 -37.72 -18.29 -6.10
C GLY A 229 -36.70 -18.21 -7.25
N ALA A 230 -35.61 -17.46 -7.14
CA ALA A 230 -34.54 -17.43 -8.15
C ALA A 230 -33.88 -18.80 -8.37
N TYR A 231 -33.76 -19.59 -7.30
CA TYR A 231 -33.34 -21.00 -7.26
C TYR A 231 -33.92 -21.68 -6.00
N THR A 232 -33.74 -22.98 -5.88
CA THR A 232 -34.26 -23.75 -4.73
C THR A 232 -33.66 -23.21 -3.41
N GLY A 233 -34.50 -22.69 -2.51
CA GLY A 233 -34.07 -22.10 -1.24
C GLY A 233 -33.64 -20.62 -1.34
N ALA A 234 -33.80 -19.96 -2.49
CA ALA A 234 -33.45 -18.55 -2.63
C ALA A 234 -34.38 -17.66 -1.80
N GLU A 235 -33.78 -16.81 -1.00
CA GLU A 235 -34.41 -15.70 -0.30
C GLU A 235 -34.16 -14.37 -1.02
N THR A 236 -34.95 -13.35 -0.68
CA THR A 236 -34.74 -12.01 -1.22
C THR A 236 -33.59 -11.35 -0.49
N ASN A 237 -32.48 -11.13 -1.20
CA ASN A 237 -31.29 -10.48 -0.67
C ASN A 237 -30.88 -9.29 -1.56
N MET A 238 -30.52 -8.19 -0.89
CA MET A 238 -30.03 -6.98 -1.55
C MET A 238 -28.60 -7.20 -2.06
N GLY A 239 -28.32 -6.90 -3.33
CA GLY A 239 -26.99 -6.99 -3.92
C GLY A 239 -26.10 -5.79 -3.54
N LEU A 240 -24.78 -5.94 -3.74
CA LEU A 240 -23.79 -4.90 -3.40
C LEU A 240 -24.02 -3.60 -4.18
N PHE A 241 -24.44 -3.67 -5.45
CA PHE A 241 -24.76 -2.46 -6.22
C PHE A 241 -25.96 -1.69 -5.67
N GLU A 242 -26.95 -2.38 -5.13
CA GLU A 242 -28.09 -1.74 -4.48
C GLU A 242 -27.69 -1.10 -3.14
N GLN A 243 -26.85 -1.78 -2.37
CA GLN A 243 -26.29 -1.25 -1.11
C GLN A 243 -25.44 0.01 -1.35
N ALA A 244 -24.66 0.04 -2.46
CA ALA A 244 -23.82 1.16 -2.85
C ALA A 244 -24.58 2.30 -3.53
N ASP A 245 -25.91 2.26 -3.62
CA ASP A 245 -26.67 3.30 -4.33
C ASP A 245 -26.44 4.69 -3.72
N ASN A 246 -26.14 5.66 -4.59
CA ASN A 246 -25.64 7.00 -4.27
C ASN A 246 -24.30 7.02 -3.51
N GLY A 247 -23.48 6.01 -3.74
CA GLY A 247 -22.17 5.84 -3.13
C GLY A 247 -21.09 5.40 -4.10
N VAL A 248 -20.15 4.60 -3.59
CA VAL A 248 -19.01 4.07 -4.34
C VAL A 248 -18.82 2.59 -4.07
N ILE A 249 -18.49 1.83 -5.10
CA ILE A 249 -18.10 0.42 -4.99
C ILE A 249 -16.69 0.24 -5.53
N PHE A 250 -15.86 -0.47 -4.77
CA PHE A 250 -14.55 -0.92 -5.21
C PHE A 250 -14.58 -2.44 -5.42
N LEU A 251 -14.26 -2.85 -6.65
CA LEU A 251 -14.15 -4.24 -7.08
C LEU A 251 -12.68 -4.59 -7.27
N ASP A 252 -12.08 -5.24 -6.28
CA ASP A 252 -10.70 -5.73 -6.42
C ASP A 252 -10.69 -7.05 -7.19
N GLU A 253 -9.61 -7.26 -7.95
CA GLU A 253 -9.43 -8.42 -8.83
C GLU A 253 -10.59 -8.61 -9.83
N LEU A 254 -10.88 -7.57 -10.60
CA LEU A 254 -11.95 -7.54 -11.61
C LEU A 254 -11.90 -8.74 -12.56
N THR A 255 -10.72 -9.26 -12.87
CA THR A 255 -10.49 -10.43 -13.72
C THR A 255 -11.01 -11.74 -13.14
N SER A 256 -11.32 -11.78 -11.85
CA SER A 256 -11.95 -12.95 -11.18
C SER A 256 -13.47 -12.98 -11.36
N ILE A 257 -14.07 -11.93 -11.92
CA ILE A 257 -15.52 -11.92 -12.22
C ILE A 257 -15.77 -12.78 -13.47
N PRO A 258 -16.67 -13.78 -13.40
CA PRO A 258 -17.00 -14.62 -14.55
C PRO A 258 -17.43 -13.81 -15.78
N TYR A 259 -17.00 -14.24 -16.96
CA TYR A 259 -17.24 -13.51 -18.22
C TYR A 259 -18.73 -13.20 -18.49
N THR A 260 -19.62 -14.08 -18.06
CA THR A 260 -21.08 -13.90 -18.15
C THR A 260 -21.58 -12.80 -17.21
N VAL A 261 -21.01 -12.70 -16.00
CA VAL A 261 -21.36 -11.70 -14.99
C VAL A 261 -20.85 -10.31 -15.39
N GLN A 262 -19.70 -10.26 -16.08
CA GLN A 262 -19.15 -9.01 -16.62
C GLN A 262 -20.12 -8.31 -17.59
N ALA A 263 -20.97 -9.07 -18.32
CA ALA A 263 -22.00 -8.48 -19.20
C ALA A 263 -23.08 -7.71 -18.41
N LYS A 264 -23.44 -8.17 -17.21
CA LYS A 264 -24.36 -7.47 -16.31
C LYS A 264 -23.69 -6.27 -15.66
N LEU A 265 -22.41 -6.39 -15.27
CA LEU A 265 -21.60 -5.30 -14.77
C LEU A 265 -21.52 -4.16 -15.79
N LEU A 266 -21.35 -4.47 -17.08
CA LEU A 266 -21.33 -3.48 -18.13
C LEU A 266 -22.62 -2.63 -18.14
N ARG A 267 -23.81 -3.24 -17.98
CA ARG A 267 -25.08 -2.49 -17.93
C ARG A 267 -25.14 -1.53 -16.74
N VAL A 268 -24.64 -1.95 -15.57
CA VAL A 268 -24.57 -1.06 -14.40
C VAL A 268 -23.69 0.15 -14.70
N ILE A 269 -22.53 -0.08 -15.33
CA ILE A 269 -21.56 0.99 -15.61
C ILE A 269 -22.04 1.92 -16.73
N GLN A 270 -22.84 1.42 -17.68
CA GLN A 270 -23.37 2.20 -18.80
C GLN A 270 -24.62 2.99 -18.43
N ASP A 271 -25.63 2.28 -17.91
CA ASP A 271 -27.00 2.77 -17.77
C ASP A 271 -27.40 2.95 -16.30
N GLY A 272 -26.59 2.47 -15.36
CA GLY A 272 -26.94 2.41 -13.94
C GLY A 272 -28.05 1.40 -13.64
N THR A 273 -28.25 0.40 -14.52
CA THR A 273 -29.35 -0.56 -14.38
C THR A 273 -28.86 -2.00 -14.27
N PHE A 274 -29.54 -2.79 -13.47
CA PHE A 274 -29.31 -4.24 -13.36
C PHE A 274 -30.60 -4.96 -12.99
N ARG A 275 -30.57 -6.27 -13.16
CA ARG A 275 -31.69 -7.15 -12.79
C ARG A 275 -31.23 -8.14 -11.74
N PRO A 276 -31.85 -8.16 -10.53
CA PRO A 276 -31.60 -9.21 -9.52
C PRO A 276 -31.91 -10.59 -10.08
N LEU A 277 -31.24 -11.62 -9.58
CA LEU A 277 -31.49 -13.02 -10.00
C LEU A 277 -32.94 -13.39 -9.69
N GLY A 278 -33.61 -14.01 -10.69
CA GLY A 278 -35.01 -14.40 -10.61
C GLY A 278 -36.03 -13.26 -10.76
N SER A 279 -35.57 -11.99 -10.85
CA SER A 279 -36.46 -10.84 -11.05
C SER A 279 -36.78 -10.63 -12.53
N VAL A 280 -37.99 -10.18 -12.83
CA VAL A 280 -38.37 -9.66 -14.15
C VAL A 280 -38.24 -8.13 -14.24
N LYS A 281 -38.06 -7.46 -13.10
CA LYS A 281 -37.94 -6.01 -12.99
C LYS A 281 -36.49 -5.57 -12.90
N ASP A 282 -36.14 -4.54 -13.68
CA ASP A 282 -34.84 -3.89 -13.55
C ASP A 282 -34.84 -2.92 -12.35
N LYS A 283 -33.70 -2.80 -11.69
CA LYS A 283 -33.41 -1.78 -10.68
C LYS A 283 -32.44 -0.74 -11.26
N LYS A 284 -32.55 0.50 -10.80
CA LYS A 284 -31.67 1.60 -11.19
C LYS A 284 -30.92 2.11 -10.00
N VAL A 285 -29.61 2.33 -10.17
CA VAL A 285 -28.69 2.84 -9.13
C VAL A 285 -27.77 3.88 -9.70
N LYS A 286 -27.27 4.76 -8.83
CA LYS A 286 -26.24 5.75 -9.15
C LYS A 286 -25.00 5.45 -8.31
N VAL A 287 -24.06 4.70 -8.88
CA VAL A 287 -22.87 4.22 -8.14
C VAL A 287 -21.61 4.62 -8.90
N LYS A 288 -20.64 5.18 -8.20
CA LYS A 288 -19.27 5.33 -8.73
C LYS A 288 -18.56 4.00 -8.62
N VAL A 289 -18.09 3.46 -9.75
CA VAL A 289 -17.39 2.18 -9.80
C VAL A 289 -15.89 2.41 -9.92
N ILE A 290 -15.13 1.85 -8.99
CA ILE A 290 -13.69 1.74 -9.04
C ILE A 290 -13.38 0.26 -9.11
N ALA A 291 -12.52 -0.17 -10.03
CA ALA A 291 -12.12 -1.56 -10.17
C ALA A 291 -10.59 -1.66 -10.20
N ALA A 292 -10.04 -2.79 -9.79
CA ALA A 292 -8.61 -3.08 -9.91
C ALA A 292 -8.37 -4.40 -10.61
N MET A 293 -7.26 -4.48 -11.36
CA MET A 293 -6.78 -5.70 -12.00
C MET A 293 -5.26 -5.77 -11.98
N ASN A 294 -4.73 -7.00 -11.96
CA ASN A 294 -3.29 -7.28 -11.94
C ASN A 294 -2.78 -7.88 -13.26
N VAL A 295 -3.69 -8.31 -14.13
CA VAL A 295 -3.37 -8.84 -15.46
C VAL A 295 -3.27 -7.67 -16.45
N GLU A 296 -2.30 -7.74 -17.36
CA GLU A 296 -2.12 -6.73 -18.41
C GLU A 296 -3.39 -6.63 -19.27
N PRO A 297 -3.92 -5.40 -19.52
CA PRO A 297 -5.21 -5.23 -20.18
C PRO A 297 -5.33 -5.86 -21.58
N HIS A 298 -4.33 -5.73 -22.43
CA HIS A 298 -4.36 -6.34 -23.76
C HIS A 298 -4.34 -7.86 -23.68
N PHE A 299 -3.48 -8.41 -22.84
CA PHE A 299 -3.44 -9.85 -22.58
C PHE A 299 -4.78 -10.36 -22.06
N ALA A 300 -5.40 -9.66 -21.12
CA ALA A 300 -6.69 -10.03 -20.55
C ALA A 300 -7.81 -10.03 -21.61
N MET A 301 -7.80 -9.07 -22.55
CA MET A 301 -8.77 -9.02 -23.66
C MET A 301 -8.53 -10.12 -24.70
N GLU A 302 -7.28 -10.42 -25.05
CA GLU A 302 -6.93 -11.44 -26.03
C GLU A 302 -7.29 -12.84 -25.54
N HIS A 303 -7.13 -13.11 -24.23
CA HIS A 303 -7.42 -14.41 -23.63
C HIS A 303 -8.86 -14.51 -23.07
N ASN A 304 -9.74 -13.54 -23.38
CA ASN A 304 -11.13 -13.49 -22.91
C ASN A 304 -11.29 -13.54 -21.38
N ILE A 305 -10.29 -13.04 -20.63
CA ILE A 305 -10.34 -12.87 -19.19
C ILE A 305 -11.24 -11.66 -18.86
N ILE A 306 -11.14 -10.60 -19.67
CA ILE A 306 -12.04 -9.44 -19.59
C ILE A 306 -12.74 -9.19 -20.91
N ARG A 307 -14.00 -8.80 -20.87
CA ARG A 307 -14.75 -8.44 -22.07
C ARG A 307 -14.22 -7.11 -22.63
N LYS A 308 -14.03 -7.05 -23.94
CA LYS A 308 -13.55 -5.86 -24.65
C LYS A 308 -14.46 -4.65 -24.42
N ASP A 309 -15.78 -4.87 -24.48
CA ASP A 309 -16.78 -3.81 -24.27
C ASP A 309 -16.73 -3.25 -22.84
N LEU A 310 -16.55 -4.11 -21.84
CA LEU A 310 -16.35 -3.70 -20.44
C LEU A 310 -15.05 -2.91 -20.26
N PHE A 311 -13.94 -3.39 -20.82
CA PHE A 311 -12.65 -2.70 -20.75
C PHE A 311 -12.74 -1.30 -21.37
N TYR A 312 -13.31 -1.16 -22.57
CA TYR A 312 -13.44 0.15 -23.21
C TYR A 312 -14.32 1.12 -22.41
N ARG A 313 -15.29 0.63 -21.64
CA ARG A 313 -16.06 1.49 -20.74
C ARG A 313 -15.24 2.06 -19.59
N PHE A 314 -14.26 1.31 -19.11
CA PHE A 314 -13.31 1.76 -18.10
C PHE A 314 -12.13 2.58 -18.67
N SER A 315 -11.83 2.46 -19.95
CA SER A 315 -10.59 3.00 -20.54
C SER A 315 -10.39 4.51 -20.35
N ALA A 316 -11.48 5.29 -20.30
CA ALA A 316 -11.44 6.72 -20.01
C ALA A 316 -10.88 7.02 -18.59
N GLY A 317 -11.11 6.13 -17.64
CA GLY A 317 -10.62 6.20 -16.25
C GLY A 317 -9.46 5.25 -15.95
N LEU A 318 -8.67 4.83 -16.94
CA LEU A 318 -7.54 3.93 -16.71
C LEU A 318 -6.41 4.64 -15.99
N LEU A 319 -6.06 4.09 -14.82
CA LEU A 319 -4.92 4.47 -14.01
C LEU A 319 -3.92 3.31 -13.95
N THR A 320 -2.71 3.52 -14.42
CA THR A 320 -1.65 2.51 -14.36
C THR A 320 -0.68 2.84 -13.24
N ILE A 321 -0.47 1.89 -12.32
CA ILE A 321 0.51 2.02 -11.25
C ILE A 321 1.81 1.35 -11.70
N PRO A 322 2.93 2.08 -11.77
CA PRO A 322 4.19 1.50 -12.22
C PRO A 322 4.71 0.45 -11.22
N PRO A 323 5.30 -0.65 -11.70
CA PRO A 323 5.95 -1.62 -10.84
C PRO A 323 7.19 -1.03 -10.14
N LEU A 324 7.58 -1.63 -9.01
CA LEU A 324 8.63 -1.10 -8.15
C LEU A 324 9.98 -0.98 -8.86
N ARG A 325 10.32 -1.90 -9.77
CA ARG A 325 11.54 -1.88 -10.60
C ARG A 325 11.66 -0.64 -11.51
N GLN A 326 10.56 0.04 -11.83
CA GLN A 326 10.53 1.29 -12.61
C GLN A 326 10.62 2.55 -11.75
N ARG A 327 10.63 2.39 -10.41
CA ARG A 327 10.70 3.49 -9.44
C ARG A 327 11.77 3.21 -8.39
N LYS A 328 13.02 3.06 -8.84
CA LYS A 328 14.16 2.68 -7.99
C LYS A 328 14.37 3.63 -6.81
N ASP A 329 14.08 4.93 -6.97
CA ASP A 329 14.15 5.93 -5.90
C ASP A 329 13.27 5.55 -4.70
N ASP A 330 12.13 4.90 -4.96
CA ASP A 330 11.21 4.46 -3.92
C ASP A 330 11.73 3.23 -3.16
N ILE A 331 12.58 2.39 -3.78
CA ILE A 331 13.13 1.19 -3.12
C ILE A 331 13.95 1.60 -1.89
N GLU A 332 14.87 2.56 -2.03
CA GLU A 332 15.71 3.01 -0.92
C GLU A 332 14.89 3.68 0.19
N MET A 333 13.92 4.50 -0.21
CA MET A 333 12.98 5.12 0.72
C MET A 333 12.18 4.07 1.50
N PHE A 334 11.63 3.04 0.82
CA PHE A 334 10.87 1.98 1.48
C PHE A 334 11.73 1.12 2.40
N ILE A 335 12.98 0.80 2.01
CA ILE A 335 13.91 0.08 2.88
C ILE A 335 14.09 0.84 4.19
N SER A 336 14.42 2.13 4.12
CA SER A 336 14.63 2.98 5.30
C SER A 336 13.36 3.09 6.14
N HIS A 337 12.21 3.28 5.51
CA HIS A 337 10.90 3.37 6.17
C HIS A 337 10.56 2.07 6.92
N TYR A 338 10.70 0.91 6.28
CA TYR A 338 10.36 -0.37 6.90
C TYR A 338 11.37 -0.78 7.96
N ILE A 339 12.65 -0.47 7.80
CA ILE A 339 13.65 -0.68 8.87
C ILE A 339 13.22 0.08 10.12
N HIS A 340 12.93 1.38 9.99
CA HIS A 340 12.49 2.17 11.14
C HIS A 340 11.21 1.62 11.77
N GLN A 341 10.21 1.29 10.97
CA GLN A 341 8.94 0.74 11.44
C GLN A 341 9.11 -0.59 12.19
N TYR A 342 9.83 -1.54 11.60
CA TYR A 342 9.93 -2.88 12.17
C TYR A 342 10.98 -2.99 13.29
N ALA A 343 12.03 -2.17 13.28
CA ALA A 343 12.95 -2.05 14.38
C ALA A 343 12.24 -1.65 15.68
N LEU A 344 11.29 -0.70 15.60
CA LEU A 344 10.43 -0.32 16.73
C LEU A 344 9.52 -1.47 17.18
N ILE A 345 8.84 -2.15 16.24
CA ILE A 345 7.90 -3.24 16.54
C ILE A 345 8.62 -4.41 17.24
N TYR A 346 9.80 -4.78 16.74
CA TYR A 346 10.57 -5.90 17.28
C TYR A 346 11.54 -5.49 18.40
N SER A 347 11.56 -4.21 18.81
CA SER A 347 12.45 -3.65 19.83
C SER A 347 13.93 -3.97 19.55
N LYS A 348 14.37 -3.80 18.29
CA LYS A 348 15.72 -4.05 17.82
C LYS A 348 16.42 -2.76 17.40
N GLU A 349 17.70 -2.64 17.71
CA GLU A 349 18.53 -1.51 17.26
C GLU A 349 19.14 -1.82 15.89
N ILE A 350 18.40 -1.52 14.82
CA ILE A 350 18.89 -1.66 13.44
C ILE A 350 19.29 -0.30 12.91
N LYS A 351 20.58 -0.11 12.62
CA LYS A 351 21.16 1.14 12.12
C LYS A 351 21.08 1.29 10.59
N GLY A 352 20.92 0.17 9.87
CA GLY A 352 20.85 0.19 8.42
C GLY A 352 21.12 -1.15 7.75
N ILE A 353 21.53 -1.09 6.49
CA ILE A 353 21.90 -2.26 5.68
C ILE A 353 23.33 -2.13 5.18
N THR A 354 24.01 -3.27 4.90
CA THR A 354 25.34 -3.28 4.29
C THR A 354 25.28 -2.76 2.84
N SER A 355 26.39 -2.18 2.34
CA SER A 355 26.46 -1.72 0.95
C SER A 355 26.15 -2.82 -0.06
N LYS A 356 26.62 -4.05 0.19
CA LYS A 356 26.37 -5.20 -0.66
C LYS A 356 24.89 -5.58 -0.69
N LEU A 357 24.20 -5.58 0.44
CA LEU A 357 22.77 -5.82 0.51
C LEU A 357 22.00 -4.70 -0.21
N LYS A 358 22.42 -3.44 -0.04
CA LYS A 358 21.81 -2.30 -0.74
C LYS A 358 21.86 -2.47 -2.26
N ASP A 359 23.01 -2.81 -2.80
CA ASP A 359 23.20 -3.03 -4.24
C ASP A 359 22.31 -4.18 -4.76
N ILE A 360 22.21 -5.26 -4.00
CA ILE A 360 21.32 -6.38 -4.31
C ILE A 360 19.86 -5.90 -4.35
N MET A 361 19.40 -5.23 -3.31
CA MET A 361 17.99 -4.81 -3.19
C MET A 361 17.59 -3.77 -4.25
N LEU A 362 18.49 -2.89 -4.67
CA LEU A 362 18.24 -1.90 -5.72
C LEU A 362 18.14 -2.52 -7.12
N ASN A 363 18.79 -3.66 -7.36
CA ASN A 363 18.84 -4.32 -8.66
C ASN A 363 17.92 -5.55 -8.76
N TYR A 364 17.38 -6.01 -7.65
CA TYR A 364 16.42 -7.11 -7.64
C TYR A 364 15.09 -6.69 -8.30
N PRO A 365 14.44 -7.54 -9.13
CA PRO A 365 13.28 -7.15 -9.94
C PRO A 365 12.00 -6.89 -9.13
N TRP A 366 11.90 -7.39 -7.90
CA TRP A 366 10.75 -7.25 -7.01
C TRP A 366 9.42 -7.60 -7.70
N GLU A 367 9.27 -8.85 -8.15
CA GLU A 367 8.04 -9.31 -8.83
C GLU A 367 6.79 -9.15 -7.96
N GLY A 368 6.92 -9.32 -6.65
CA GLY A 368 5.87 -9.02 -5.66
C GLY A 368 5.82 -7.55 -5.22
N ASN A 369 6.58 -6.66 -5.88
CA ASN A 369 6.60 -5.21 -5.69
C ASN A 369 6.82 -4.78 -4.23
N VAL A 370 6.07 -3.79 -3.75
CA VAL A 370 6.20 -3.24 -2.38
C VAL A 370 5.84 -4.27 -1.32
N ARG A 371 4.89 -5.20 -1.62
CA ARG A 371 4.51 -6.26 -0.68
C ARG A 371 5.68 -7.22 -0.43
N GLU A 372 6.39 -7.61 -1.46
CA GLU A 372 7.56 -8.48 -1.35
C GLU A 372 8.70 -7.78 -0.62
N LEU A 373 9.01 -6.52 -0.99
CA LEU A 373 10.05 -5.72 -0.34
C LEU A 373 9.76 -5.56 1.16
N LYS A 374 8.53 -5.19 1.52
CA LYS A 374 8.08 -5.05 2.91
C LYS A 374 8.30 -6.33 3.70
N ASN A 375 7.79 -7.47 3.19
CA ASN A 375 7.90 -8.76 3.85
C ASN A 375 9.37 -9.21 3.98
N THR A 376 10.20 -8.91 2.98
CA THR A 376 11.64 -9.21 2.99
C THR A 376 12.35 -8.44 4.11
N VAL A 377 12.11 -7.12 4.21
CA VAL A 377 12.72 -6.29 5.27
C VAL A 377 12.24 -6.73 6.64
N GLU A 378 10.94 -6.97 6.81
CA GLU A 378 10.36 -7.48 8.05
C GLU A 378 11.00 -8.81 8.48
N GLY A 379 11.09 -9.77 7.54
CA GLY A 379 11.72 -11.07 7.78
C GLY A 379 13.18 -10.95 8.20
N MET A 380 13.98 -10.13 7.50
CA MET A 380 15.37 -9.88 7.85
C MET A 380 15.51 -9.31 9.27
N ILE A 381 14.70 -8.31 9.62
CA ILE A 381 14.74 -7.70 10.96
C ILE A 381 14.34 -8.72 12.02
N SER A 382 13.30 -9.53 11.78
CA SER A 382 12.81 -10.50 12.76
C SER A 382 13.90 -11.51 13.21
N ILE A 383 14.79 -11.90 12.29
CA ILE A 383 15.86 -12.88 12.55
C ILE A 383 17.22 -12.25 12.83
N SER A 384 17.43 -10.96 12.52
CA SER A 384 18.71 -10.29 12.72
C SER A 384 19.12 -10.25 14.20
N LYS A 385 20.41 -10.46 14.44
CA LYS A 385 21.07 -10.28 15.75
C LYS A 385 22.02 -9.08 15.74
N ASP A 386 22.32 -8.55 14.56
CA ASP A 386 23.28 -7.47 14.32
C ASP A 386 22.58 -6.14 14.09
N GLU A 387 23.30 -5.03 14.30
CA GLU A 387 22.82 -3.68 14.06
C GLU A 387 22.71 -3.31 12.56
N PHE A 388 23.36 -4.08 11.69
CA PHE A 388 23.28 -3.91 10.23
C PHE A 388 22.76 -5.18 9.58
N LEU A 389 21.71 -5.02 8.74
CA LEU A 389 21.21 -6.14 7.94
C LEU A 389 22.20 -6.44 6.81
N ASN A 390 22.46 -7.72 6.56
CA ASN A 390 23.35 -8.20 5.53
C ASN A 390 22.65 -9.20 4.59
N GLU A 391 23.31 -9.59 3.50
CA GLU A 391 22.76 -10.46 2.47
C GLU A 391 22.46 -11.90 2.93
N ASP A 392 23.04 -12.35 4.01
CA ASP A 392 22.79 -13.69 4.56
C ASP A 392 21.40 -13.81 5.19
N LEU A 393 20.80 -12.67 5.54
CA LEU A 393 19.45 -12.58 6.08
C LEU A 393 18.37 -12.59 4.99
N LEU A 394 18.74 -12.48 3.71
CA LEU A 394 17.78 -12.56 2.61
C LEU A 394 17.06 -13.91 2.59
N PRO A 395 15.75 -13.92 2.27
CA PRO A 395 15.01 -15.16 2.06
C PRO A 395 15.69 -16.08 1.03
N GLU A 396 15.61 -17.40 1.27
CA GLU A 396 16.29 -18.39 0.43
C GLU A 396 15.90 -18.30 -1.05
N TYR A 397 14.63 -18.02 -1.36
CA TYR A 397 14.17 -17.89 -2.74
C TYR A 397 14.86 -16.74 -3.48
N ILE A 398 15.11 -15.61 -2.81
CA ILE A 398 15.85 -14.46 -3.39
C ILE A 398 17.31 -14.88 -3.62
N ARG A 399 17.96 -15.50 -2.64
CA ARG A 399 19.35 -15.97 -2.77
C ARG A 399 19.52 -16.98 -3.90
N GLN A 400 18.57 -17.88 -4.10
CA GLN A 400 18.58 -18.84 -5.22
C GLN A 400 18.38 -18.15 -6.56
N GLN A 401 17.52 -17.15 -6.66
CA GLN A 401 17.32 -16.38 -7.90
C GLN A 401 18.56 -15.58 -8.28
N LEU A 402 19.24 -14.98 -7.28
CA LEU A 402 20.52 -14.29 -7.51
C LEU A 402 21.63 -15.25 -8.00
N LYS A 403 21.72 -16.46 -7.43
CA LYS A 403 22.68 -17.49 -7.88
C LYS A 403 22.37 -17.94 -9.32
N LYS A 404 21.12 -18.10 -9.68
CA LYS A 404 20.73 -18.44 -11.07
C LYS A 404 21.09 -17.32 -12.04
N SER A 405 20.88 -16.05 -11.64
CA SER A 405 21.23 -14.89 -12.48
C SER A 405 22.73 -14.76 -12.68
N SER A 406 23.56 -15.01 -11.65
CA SER A 406 25.02 -15.02 -11.80
C SER A 406 25.50 -16.15 -12.69
N SER A 407 24.93 -17.35 -12.57
CA SER A 407 25.27 -18.48 -13.44
C SER A 407 24.83 -18.27 -14.90
N ILE A 408 23.79 -17.47 -15.16
CA ILE A 408 23.34 -17.09 -16.50
C ILE A 408 24.19 -15.95 -17.06
N ASN A 409 24.71 -15.05 -16.22
CA ASN A 409 25.60 -13.97 -16.66
C ASN A 409 26.98 -14.51 -17.08
N ASP A 410 27.50 -15.55 -16.43
CA ASP A 410 28.73 -16.24 -16.86
C ASP A 410 28.55 -16.93 -18.22
N ILE A 411 27.32 -17.33 -18.58
CA ILE A 411 27.00 -17.88 -19.91
C ILE A 411 26.67 -16.76 -20.92
N ASN A 412 26.17 -15.62 -20.46
CA ASN A 412 25.69 -14.53 -21.32
C ASN A 412 26.77 -13.53 -21.75
N GLU A 413 27.90 -13.39 -21.05
CA GLU A 413 28.96 -12.51 -21.56
C GLU A 413 29.54 -12.99 -22.89
N ASP A 414 29.70 -14.31 -23.06
CA ASP A 414 30.09 -14.88 -24.35
C ASP A 414 28.95 -14.92 -25.37
N GLY A 415 27.72 -15.10 -24.93
CA GLY A 415 26.51 -15.12 -25.81
C GLY A 415 26.10 -13.73 -26.29
N ILE A 416 26.16 -12.70 -25.43
CA ILE A 416 25.84 -11.29 -25.78
C ILE A 416 26.94 -10.70 -26.64
N LYS A 417 28.22 -10.97 -26.37
CA LYS A 417 29.32 -10.66 -27.30
C LYS A 417 29.08 -11.24 -28.67
N SER A 418 28.68 -12.53 -28.74
CA SER A 418 28.29 -13.21 -29.97
C SER A 418 27.13 -12.51 -30.69
N PHE A 419 26.15 -11.95 -29.98
CA PHE A 419 25.02 -11.23 -30.58
C PHE A 419 25.42 -9.85 -31.12
N TYR A 420 26.26 -9.11 -30.41
CA TYR A 420 26.83 -7.84 -30.86
C TYR A 420 27.79 -8.03 -32.02
N ASP A 421 28.60 -9.09 -32.01
CA ASP A 421 29.50 -9.45 -33.13
C ASP A 421 28.69 -9.81 -34.38
N ILE A 422 27.60 -10.54 -34.25
CA ILE A 422 26.69 -10.86 -35.36
C ILE A 422 26.00 -9.61 -35.89
N HIS A 423 25.52 -8.71 -34.97
CA HIS A 423 24.91 -7.45 -35.36
C HIS A 423 25.89 -6.54 -36.11
N ASN A 424 27.15 -6.46 -35.67
CA ASN A 424 28.19 -5.72 -36.35
C ASN A 424 28.60 -6.33 -37.69
N GLU A 425 28.71 -7.67 -37.78
CA GLU A 425 28.92 -8.37 -39.05
C GLU A 425 27.74 -8.21 -40.04
N MET A 426 26.50 -8.07 -39.49
CA MET A 426 25.31 -7.77 -40.31
C MET A 426 25.30 -6.35 -40.87
N SER A 427 25.86 -5.39 -40.12
CA SER A 427 25.98 -3.99 -40.54
C SER A 427 27.05 -3.83 -41.64
N GLU A 428 28.11 -4.62 -41.61
CA GLU A 428 29.22 -4.58 -42.60
C GLU A 428 28.94 -5.40 -43.85
N LYS A 429 28.20 -6.51 -43.75
CA LYS A 429 27.78 -7.34 -44.87
C LYS A 429 26.30 -7.14 -45.10
N LYS A 430 25.87 -6.46 -46.16
CA LYS A 430 24.45 -6.31 -46.58
C LYS A 430 23.77 -7.69 -46.73
N ILE A 431 23.48 -8.36 -45.62
CA ILE A 431 22.73 -9.64 -45.61
C ILE A 431 21.24 -9.29 -45.64
N ASN A 432 20.63 -9.50 -46.79
CA ASN A 432 19.20 -9.18 -47.03
C ASN A 432 18.26 -10.39 -46.84
N ASN A 433 18.75 -11.54 -46.34
CA ASN A 433 17.95 -12.78 -46.31
C ASN A 433 17.82 -13.33 -44.87
N TYR A 434 16.59 -13.34 -44.36
CA TYR A 434 16.23 -13.90 -43.03
C TYR A 434 16.76 -15.33 -42.81
N SER A 435 16.71 -16.16 -43.84
CA SER A 435 17.16 -17.57 -43.79
C SER A 435 18.67 -17.70 -43.53
N GLU A 436 19.48 -16.82 -44.09
CA GLU A 436 20.95 -16.80 -43.89
C GLU A 436 21.32 -16.38 -42.48
N ILE A 437 20.57 -15.44 -41.92
CA ILE A 437 20.74 -14.97 -40.53
C ILE A 437 20.46 -16.12 -39.56
N ILE A 438 19.33 -16.78 -39.71
CA ILE A 438 18.98 -17.91 -38.86
C ILE A 438 19.99 -19.06 -39.01
N HIS A 439 20.47 -19.31 -40.21
CA HIS A 439 21.47 -20.36 -40.48
C HIS A 439 22.81 -20.07 -39.78
N SER A 440 23.28 -18.85 -39.85
CA SER A 440 24.54 -18.44 -39.20
C SER A 440 24.43 -18.50 -37.67
N PHE A 441 23.30 -18.09 -37.12
CA PHE A 441 23.03 -18.14 -35.68
C PHE A 441 22.92 -19.58 -35.17
N GLU A 442 22.18 -20.42 -35.88
CA GLU A 442 22.03 -21.83 -35.56
C GLU A 442 23.38 -22.58 -35.61
N LYS A 443 24.22 -22.26 -36.61
CA LYS A 443 25.56 -22.81 -36.76
C LYS A 443 26.44 -22.46 -35.56
N LYS A 444 26.42 -21.19 -35.10
CA LYS A 444 27.24 -20.72 -33.99
C LYS A 444 26.81 -21.35 -32.65
N ILE A 445 25.50 -21.44 -32.39
CA ILE A 445 24.95 -22.07 -31.17
C ILE A 445 25.37 -23.56 -31.10
N ILE A 446 25.22 -24.29 -32.20
CA ILE A 446 25.56 -25.72 -32.24
C ILE A 446 27.08 -25.93 -32.15
N SER A 447 27.89 -25.10 -32.81
CA SER A 447 29.34 -25.13 -32.70
C SER A 447 29.81 -24.89 -31.26
N ASN A 448 29.27 -23.88 -30.58
CA ASN A 448 29.62 -23.59 -29.21
C ASN A 448 29.25 -24.74 -28.25
N ALA A 449 28.06 -25.35 -28.44
CA ALA A 449 27.65 -26.48 -27.64
C ALA A 449 28.52 -27.75 -27.88
N LEU A 450 28.95 -27.96 -29.10
CA LEU A 450 29.89 -29.06 -29.42
C LEU A 450 31.28 -28.81 -28.84
N SER A 451 31.77 -27.56 -28.89
CA SER A 451 33.04 -27.17 -28.29
C SER A 451 33.02 -27.33 -26.75
N ALA A 452 31.95 -26.85 -26.10
CA ALA A 452 31.75 -26.95 -24.66
C ALA A 452 31.66 -28.42 -24.16
N THR A 453 31.26 -29.35 -25.03
CA THR A 453 31.12 -30.77 -24.70
C THR A 453 32.21 -31.62 -25.36
N SER A 454 33.32 -31.03 -25.82
CA SER A 454 34.45 -31.70 -26.46
C SER A 454 34.00 -32.63 -27.63
N GLY A 455 32.99 -32.24 -28.39
CA GLY A 455 32.42 -32.98 -29.49
C GLY A 455 31.41 -34.08 -29.10
N ASN A 456 31.05 -34.21 -27.83
CA ASN A 456 30.08 -35.23 -27.41
C ASN A 456 28.65 -34.81 -27.77
N LYS A 457 28.14 -35.36 -28.89
CA LYS A 457 26.80 -35.04 -29.44
C LYS A 457 25.64 -35.41 -28.52
N ALA A 458 25.80 -36.37 -27.63
CA ALA A 458 24.76 -36.72 -26.65
C ALA A 458 24.62 -35.67 -25.54
N GLU A 459 25.75 -35.14 -25.09
CA GLU A 459 25.83 -34.11 -24.07
C GLU A 459 25.46 -32.75 -24.64
N ALA A 460 25.90 -32.41 -25.85
CA ALA A 460 25.50 -31.22 -26.58
C ALA A 460 23.97 -31.16 -26.82
N SER A 461 23.35 -32.30 -27.11
CA SER A 461 21.89 -32.36 -27.28
C SER A 461 21.13 -32.11 -26.00
N ARG A 462 21.66 -32.53 -24.83
CA ARG A 462 21.09 -32.20 -23.50
C ARG A 462 21.28 -30.73 -23.16
N LEU A 463 22.47 -30.19 -23.45
CA LEU A 463 22.80 -28.78 -23.22
C LEU A 463 21.87 -27.85 -24.00
N LEU A 464 21.56 -28.22 -25.26
CA LEU A 464 20.69 -27.45 -26.14
C LEU A 464 19.19 -27.74 -25.96
N GLY A 465 18.82 -28.71 -25.13
CA GLY A 465 17.41 -29.07 -24.91
C GLY A 465 16.73 -29.66 -26.16
N ILE A 466 17.46 -30.19 -27.11
CA ILE A 466 16.92 -30.75 -28.37
C ILE A 466 17.22 -32.24 -28.49
N PRO A 467 16.33 -33.04 -29.15
CA PRO A 467 16.59 -34.46 -29.39
C PRO A 467 17.90 -34.70 -30.16
N ARG A 468 18.64 -35.74 -29.80
CA ARG A 468 19.92 -36.10 -30.45
C ARG A 468 19.79 -36.27 -31.97
N GLN A 469 18.65 -36.80 -32.45
CA GLN A 469 18.37 -36.92 -33.88
C GLN A 469 18.26 -35.58 -34.58
N THR A 470 17.59 -34.62 -33.94
CA THR A 470 17.46 -33.25 -34.41
C THR A 470 18.81 -32.53 -34.44
N LEU A 471 19.64 -32.71 -33.41
CA LEU A 471 21.01 -32.18 -33.41
C LEU A 471 21.86 -32.76 -34.54
N ASN A 472 21.85 -34.08 -34.76
CA ASN A 472 22.59 -34.72 -35.85
C ASN A 472 22.14 -34.25 -37.24
N TYR A 473 20.83 -34.05 -37.42
CA TYR A 473 20.29 -33.49 -38.65
C TYR A 473 20.81 -32.06 -38.88
N LYS A 474 20.78 -31.22 -37.85
CA LYS A 474 21.25 -29.83 -37.94
C LYS A 474 22.77 -29.74 -38.15
N ILE A 475 23.58 -30.55 -37.50
CA ILE A 475 25.03 -30.66 -37.73
C ILE A 475 25.31 -30.96 -39.20
N LYS A 476 24.64 -31.98 -39.77
CA LYS A 476 24.80 -32.36 -41.19
C LYS A 476 24.34 -31.24 -42.12
N LYS A 477 23.24 -30.57 -41.82
CA LYS A 477 22.67 -29.50 -42.65
C LYS A 477 23.53 -28.22 -42.62
N LEU A 478 24.18 -27.92 -41.50
CA LEU A 478 24.98 -26.71 -41.29
C LEU A 478 26.48 -26.89 -41.62
N GLY A 479 26.89 -28.11 -41.99
CA GLY A 479 28.27 -28.42 -42.32
C GLY A 479 29.24 -28.28 -41.14
N LEU A 480 28.86 -28.76 -39.96
CA LEU A 480 29.63 -28.77 -38.71
C LEU A 480 30.20 -30.17 -38.43
#